data_b32aca6a39adb81f456310d9e467ff37
#
_entry.id   b32aca6a39adb81f456310d9e467ff37
#
_cell.length_a   1.000
_cell.length_b   1.000
_cell.length_c   1.000
_cell.angle_alpha   90.00
_cell.angle_beta   90.00
_cell.angle_gamma   90.00
#
_symmetry.space_group_name_H-M   'P 1'
#
loop_
_entity.id
_entity.type
_entity.pdbx_description
1 polymer ?
#
loop_
_entity_poly.entity_id
_entity_poly.type
_entity_poly.pdbx_seq_one_letter_code
_entity_poly.pdbx_strand_id
1 'polypeptide(L)'
;MAGVQKVCLNNLNINIKNALIVGIIIAKNSPRTIGSKKKNGETRGVMSFTLRDSEIDTINVDVWGSEYFVITFYERFLVGDVVEISSPKICVKNGNNEIYRPQVSSPFYLSLNEGQSEVSIFDGDTIGMYFPLLHIPTKPGAGYCGLSEVVKFQEQKSDVYVDLLVVVKSVKPVKTIKTKAGVEMSVRSVEIIDNTTPASLILDIFDIDTIQRAEAWRAWESVLFVADARVWRRLQTCARSVLTHQPHAPEAEALRLHVRNGGEAATWAAWSGERACAASVSQIQDRLKSGVPFCAALHALLTHVDLEEIVTTDGKLEELRVRFADHTGELNARLPVKVTEDAFGYSVEQLKAMSVEERGAIRWMFLLEQCSAKVAVTPPRLVILTLRKASPADPIPLY
;
A
#
# COMPACT_ATOMS: atom_id res chain seq x y z
N MET A 1 38.86 -11.23 -17.17
CA MET A 1 37.92 -11.24 -16.03
C MET A 1 36.59 -10.70 -16.57
N ALA A 2 35.54 -11.48 -16.55
CA ALA A 2 34.21 -10.98 -16.90
C ALA A 2 33.81 -9.93 -15.85
N GLY A 3 33.60 -8.69 -16.26
CA GLY A 3 33.25 -7.58 -15.36
C GLY A 3 31.93 -7.86 -14.66
N VAL A 4 31.73 -7.30 -13.48
CA VAL A 4 30.44 -7.30 -12.75
C VAL A 4 29.45 -6.48 -13.56
N GLN A 5 28.28 -7.05 -13.86
CA GLN A 5 27.23 -6.39 -14.64
C GLN A 5 26.08 -6.01 -13.71
N LYS A 6 25.74 -4.70 -13.65
CA LYS A 6 24.52 -4.26 -12.97
C LYS A 6 23.29 -4.71 -13.78
N VAL A 7 22.39 -5.43 -13.12
CA VAL A 7 21.21 -6.05 -13.73
C VAL A 7 19.97 -5.70 -12.92
N CYS A 8 18.92 -5.21 -13.59
CA CYS A 8 17.61 -5.02 -12.98
C CYS A 8 16.83 -6.36 -12.88
N LEU A 9 15.90 -6.46 -11.94
CA LEU A 9 15.16 -7.70 -11.67
C LEU A 9 14.35 -8.20 -12.87
N ASN A 10 13.83 -7.31 -13.70
CA ASN A 10 13.11 -7.67 -14.94
C ASN A 10 13.99 -8.27 -16.03
N ASN A 11 15.32 -8.06 -15.97
CA ASN A 11 16.28 -8.56 -16.96
C ASN A 11 17.06 -9.80 -16.46
N LEU A 12 16.68 -10.36 -15.31
CA LEU A 12 17.33 -11.54 -14.76
C LEU A 12 17.12 -12.77 -15.66
N ASN A 13 18.17 -13.56 -15.78
CA ASN A 13 18.12 -14.90 -16.35
C ASN A 13 19.20 -15.81 -15.74
N ILE A 14 19.02 -17.12 -15.82
CA ILE A 14 19.88 -18.12 -15.16
C ILE A 14 21.32 -18.18 -15.69
N ASN A 15 21.60 -17.58 -16.83
CA ASN A 15 22.92 -17.61 -17.47
C ASN A 15 23.85 -16.48 -16.98
N ILE A 16 23.33 -15.50 -16.26
CA ILE A 16 24.12 -14.38 -15.72
C ILE A 16 24.90 -14.89 -14.50
N LYS A 17 26.25 -14.83 -14.59
CA LYS A 17 27.13 -15.37 -13.53
C LYS A 17 27.60 -14.30 -12.55
N ASN A 18 27.82 -13.06 -12.99
CA ASN A 18 28.41 -11.98 -12.21
C ASN A 18 27.44 -10.80 -12.14
N ALA A 19 26.20 -11.06 -11.73
CA ALA A 19 25.21 -10.03 -11.56
C ALA A 19 25.54 -9.14 -10.35
N LEU A 20 25.35 -7.84 -10.50
CA LEU A 20 25.22 -6.87 -9.42
C LEU A 20 23.78 -6.40 -9.40
N ILE A 21 23.08 -6.65 -8.31
CA ILE A 21 21.67 -6.29 -8.14
C ILE A 21 21.56 -5.29 -7.01
N VAL A 22 20.86 -4.17 -7.27
CA VAL A 22 20.59 -3.15 -6.25
C VAL A 22 19.08 -3.07 -6.04
N GLY A 23 18.64 -3.02 -4.78
CA GLY A 23 17.23 -2.89 -4.46
C GLY A 23 17.00 -2.62 -2.98
N ILE A 24 15.76 -2.29 -2.63
CA ILE A 24 15.33 -2.05 -1.25
C ILE A 24 14.71 -3.32 -0.66
N ILE A 25 15.06 -3.62 0.59
CA ILE A 25 14.46 -4.73 1.34
C ILE A 25 13.06 -4.32 1.80
N ILE A 26 12.03 -5.05 1.37
CA ILE A 26 10.62 -4.75 1.70
C ILE A 26 9.99 -5.72 2.70
N ALA A 27 10.55 -6.91 2.87
CA ALA A 27 10.13 -7.91 3.85
C ALA A 27 11.30 -8.81 4.24
N LYS A 28 11.29 -9.34 5.45
CA LYS A 28 12.35 -10.20 5.98
C LYS A 28 11.76 -11.26 6.91
N ASN A 29 12.21 -12.50 6.79
CA ASN A 29 11.80 -13.61 7.64
C ASN A 29 12.90 -13.99 8.62
N SER A 30 12.52 -14.35 9.84
CA SER A 30 13.47 -14.73 10.89
C SER A 30 14.34 -15.91 10.49
N PRO A 31 15.59 -15.96 10.96
CA PRO A 31 16.49 -17.10 10.78
C PRO A 31 15.92 -18.39 11.33
N ARG A 32 16.22 -19.49 10.67
CA ARG A 32 15.91 -20.84 11.14
C ARG A 32 17.07 -21.78 10.85
N THR A 33 17.24 -22.77 11.71
CA THR A 33 18.27 -23.81 11.57
C THR A 33 17.67 -25.05 10.94
N ILE A 34 18.34 -25.60 9.95
CA ILE A 34 17.95 -26.82 9.25
C ILE A 34 19.05 -27.86 9.43
N GLY A 35 18.71 -29.05 9.93
CA GLY A 35 19.63 -30.18 9.98
C GLY A 35 19.94 -30.71 8.59
N SER A 36 21.22 -30.92 8.28
CA SER A 36 21.65 -31.49 7.01
C SER A 36 21.29 -32.99 6.94
N LYS A 37 20.44 -33.36 5.96
CA LYS A 37 20.12 -34.77 5.69
C LYS A 37 21.30 -35.54 5.10
N LYS A 38 22.32 -34.86 4.58
CA LYS A 38 23.47 -35.47 3.87
C LYS A 38 24.72 -35.64 4.72
N LYS A 39 24.83 -34.90 5.81
CA LYS A 39 25.99 -34.97 6.73
C LYS A 39 25.44 -35.06 8.15
N ASN A 40 25.64 -36.19 8.80
CA ASN A 40 25.22 -36.42 10.18
C ASN A 40 25.81 -35.34 11.10
N GLY A 41 24.93 -34.48 11.65
CA GLY A 41 25.26 -33.53 12.69
C GLY A 41 25.59 -32.10 12.25
N GLU A 42 25.74 -31.78 10.97
CA GLU A 42 25.90 -30.38 10.53
C GLU A 42 24.53 -29.67 10.43
N THR A 43 24.40 -28.59 11.18
CA THR A 43 23.28 -27.66 11.06
C THR A 43 23.64 -26.50 10.14
N ARG A 44 22.69 -26.05 9.32
CA ARG A 44 22.84 -24.84 8.49
C ARG A 44 21.76 -23.84 8.84
N GLY A 45 22.14 -22.59 8.91
CA GLY A 45 21.21 -21.49 9.01
C GLY A 45 20.62 -21.14 7.63
N VAL A 46 19.39 -20.69 7.64
CA VAL A 46 18.71 -20.08 6.50
C VAL A 46 17.80 -18.97 6.94
N MET A 47 17.81 -17.87 6.21
CA MET A 47 16.80 -16.82 6.26
C MET A 47 16.38 -16.39 4.87
N SER A 48 15.31 -15.64 4.75
CA SER A 48 14.90 -15.06 3.49
C SER A 48 14.43 -13.62 3.65
N PHE A 49 14.61 -12.84 2.59
CA PHE A 49 14.07 -11.49 2.49
C PHE A 49 13.52 -11.25 1.08
N THR A 50 12.70 -10.21 0.91
CA THR A 50 12.16 -9.81 -0.37
C THR A 50 12.77 -8.48 -0.77
N LEU A 51 13.31 -8.41 -1.98
CA LEU A 51 13.96 -7.25 -2.57
C LEU A 51 13.05 -6.63 -3.64
N ARG A 52 13.10 -5.33 -3.79
CA ARG A 52 12.40 -4.55 -4.82
C ARG A 52 13.37 -3.57 -5.47
N ASP A 53 13.39 -3.47 -6.81
CA ASP A 53 14.22 -2.50 -7.53
C ASP A 53 13.41 -1.51 -8.39
N SER A 54 12.12 -1.76 -8.58
CA SER A 54 11.20 -0.91 -9.31
C SER A 54 9.80 -0.94 -8.68
N GLU A 55 8.87 -0.17 -9.20
CA GLU A 55 7.48 -0.18 -8.73
C GLU A 55 6.80 -1.55 -8.84
N ILE A 56 7.22 -2.35 -9.82
CA ILE A 56 6.59 -3.64 -10.17
C ILE A 56 7.47 -4.82 -9.74
N ASP A 57 8.79 -4.69 -9.90
CA ASP A 57 9.68 -5.84 -9.85
C ASP A 57 10.14 -6.15 -8.44
N THR A 58 9.84 -7.36 -8.02
CA THR A 58 10.18 -7.91 -6.70
C THR A 58 10.73 -9.32 -6.84
N ILE A 59 11.64 -9.72 -5.94
CA ILE A 59 12.26 -11.03 -5.92
C ILE A 59 12.51 -11.51 -4.49
N ASN A 60 12.35 -12.81 -4.25
CA ASN A 60 12.73 -13.44 -2.99
C ASN A 60 14.21 -13.83 -3.01
N VAL A 61 14.86 -13.64 -1.88
CA VAL A 61 16.30 -13.92 -1.68
C VAL A 61 16.46 -14.84 -0.50
N ASP A 62 17.15 -15.96 -0.68
CA ASP A 62 17.52 -16.90 0.38
C ASP A 62 18.97 -16.72 0.76
N VAL A 63 19.26 -16.63 2.04
CA VAL A 63 20.63 -16.54 2.60
C VAL A 63 20.93 -17.83 3.34
N TRP A 64 22.00 -18.51 2.93
CA TRP A 64 22.45 -19.80 3.44
C TRP A 64 23.87 -19.71 4.00
N GLY A 65 24.08 -20.27 5.18
CA GLY A 65 25.40 -20.32 5.78
C GLY A 65 25.41 -21.04 7.12
N SER A 66 26.45 -20.75 7.91
CA SER A 66 26.48 -21.11 9.34
C SER A 66 25.35 -20.39 10.08
N GLU A 67 24.94 -20.93 11.21
CA GLU A 67 23.91 -20.27 12.05
C GLU A 67 24.36 -18.86 12.45
N TYR A 68 25.62 -18.70 12.85
CA TYR A 68 26.21 -17.41 13.19
C TYR A 68 26.17 -16.43 12.03
N PHE A 69 26.54 -16.86 10.84
CA PHE A 69 26.51 -16.00 9.64
C PHE A 69 25.09 -15.49 9.34
N VAL A 70 24.10 -16.38 9.38
CA VAL A 70 22.73 -16.04 9.04
C VAL A 70 22.10 -15.12 10.10
N ILE A 71 22.40 -15.32 11.38
CA ILE A 71 21.94 -14.43 12.46
C ILE A 71 22.58 -13.05 12.31
N THR A 72 23.90 -12.97 12.12
CA THR A 72 24.61 -11.70 11.91
C THR A 72 24.09 -10.96 10.68
N PHE A 73 23.81 -11.68 9.59
CA PHE A 73 23.21 -11.12 8.39
C PHE A 73 21.81 -10.53 8.68
N TYR A 74 20.99 -11.27 9.43
CA TYR A 74 19.66 -10.84 9.81
C TYR A 74 19.67 -9.56 10.65
N GLU A 75 20.59 -9.43 11.59
CA GLU A 75 20.74 -8.26 12.45
C GLU A 75 21.32 -7.05 11.72
N ARG A 76 22.17 -7.30 10.72
CA ARG A 76 22.87 -6.25 9.97
C ARG A 76 21.96 -5.52 8.97
N PHE A 77 21.08 -6.23 8.28
CA PHE A 77 20.25 -5.67 7.20
C PHE A 77 18.79 -5.60 7.63
N LEU A 78 18.21 -4.41 7.53
CA LEU A 78 16.85 -4.12 7.99
C LEU A 78 15.90 -3.90 6.81
N VAL A 79 14.61 -4.04 7.05
CA VAL A 79 13.59 -3.62 6.07
C VAL A 79 13.65 -2.10 5.90
N GLY A 80 13.78 -1.67 4.64
CA GLY A 80 14.02 -0.27 4.27
C GLY A 80 15.46 0.02 3.87
N ASP A 81 16.40 -0.90 4.12
CA ASP A 81 17.77 -0.76 3.62
C ASP A 81 17.81 -0.98 2.12
N VAL A 82 18.56 -0.12 1.43
CA VAL A 82 18.93 -0.32 0.04
C VAL A 82 20.25 -1.09 0.02
N VAL A 83 20.22 -2.27 -0.57
CA VAL A 83 21.38 -3.15 -0.61
C VAL A 83 21.84 -3.42 -2.04
N GLU A 84 23.13 -3.66 -2.17
CA GLU A 84 23.73 -4.18 -3.39
C GLU A 84 24.20 -5.61 -3.15
N ILE A 85 23.87 -6.50 -4.07
CA ILE A 85 24.14 -7.93 -4.02
C ILE A 85 25.04 -8.30 -5.18
N SER A 86 26.24 -8.75 -4.86
CA SER A 86 27.24 -9.22 -5.84
C SER A 86 27.20 -10.73 -6.00
N SER A 87 27.19 -11.18 -7.25
CA SER A 87 27.31 -12.59 -7.65
C SER A 87 26.31 -13.53 -6.96
N PRO A 88 25.02 -13.18 -6.87
CA PRO A 88 24.00 -14.10 -6.37
C PRO A 88 23.82 -15.27 -7.35
N LYS A 89 23.49 -16.45 -6.84
CA LYS A 89 23.01 -17.54 -7.68
C LYS A 89 21.55 -17.31 -8.04
N ILE A 90 21.28 -17.18 -9.35
CA ILE A 90 19.91 -17.04 -9.86
C ILE A 90 19.31 -18.45 -10.03
N CYS A 91 18.15 -18.69 -9.40
CA CYS A 91 17.48 -19.98 -9.37
C CYS A 91 16.05 -19.83 -9.88
N VAL A 92 15.55 -20.87 -10.58
CA VAL A 92 14.14 -20.93 -11.00
C VAL A 92 13.26 -21.33 -9.81
N LYS A 93 12.11 -20.70 -9.68
CA LYS A 93 11.14 -21.07 -8.64
C LYS A 93 10.63 -22.51 -8.83
N ASN A 94 10.59 -23.26 -7.73
CA ASN A 94 9.99 -24.57 -7.67
C ASN A 94 8.70 -24.48 -6.85
N GLY A 95 7.55 -24.77 -7.44
CA GLY A 95 6.22 -24.50 -6.89
C GLY A 95 5.96 -24.96 -5.43
N ASN A 96 6.68 -25.95 -4.93
CA ASN A 96 6.46 -26.52 -3.58
C ASN A 96 6.87 -25.59 -2.42
N ASN A 97 7.77 -24.61 -2.65
CA ASN A 97 8.25 -23.71 -1.58
C ASN A 97 7.61 -22.32 -1.63
N GLU A 98 6.92 -21.99 -2.70
CA GLU A 98 6.36 -20.66 -2.93
C GLU A 98 5.16 -20.34 -2.02
N ILE A 99 4.48 -21.37 -1.50
CA ILE A 99 3.33 -21.21 -0.59
C ILE A 99 3.71 -20.61 0.78
N TYR A 100 4.99 -20.66 1.15
CA TYR A 100 5.50 -20.15 2.43
C TYR A 100 6.28 -18.85 2.31
N ARG A 101 6.25 -18.18 1.14
CA ARG A 101 7.03 -16.97 0.84
C ARG A 101 6.12 -15.86 0.32
N PRO A 102 6.53 -14.59 0.43
CA PRO A 102 5.84 -13.51 -0.24
C PRO A 102 5.68 -13.77 -1.74
N GLN A 103 4.52 -13.41 -2.29
CA GLN A 103 4.31 -13.43 -3.73
C GLN A 103 5.12 -12.29 -4.37
N VAL A 104 5.91 -12.61 -5.38
CA VAL A 104 6.78 -11.67 -6.08
C VAL A 104 6.62 -11.80 -7.59
N SER A 105 6.91 -10.72 -8.33
CA SER A 105 6.77 -10.64 -9.79
C SER A 105 7.79 -11.51 -10.53
N SER A 106 9.03 -11.59 -10.04
CA SER A 106 10.10 -12.36 -10.70
C SER A 106 9.80 -13.85 -10.76
N PRO A 107 10.02 -14.54 -11.90
CA PRO A 107 9.94 -15.99 -12.00
C PRO A 107 11.14 -16.71 -11.35
N PHE A 108 12.11 -15.94 -10.87
CA PHE A 108 13.33 -16.43 -10.23
C PHE A 108 13.35 -16.11 -8.74
N TYR A 109 14.27 -16.72 -8.01
CA TYR A 109 14.73 -16.30 -6.70
C TYR A 109 16.24 -16.26 -6.66
N LEU A 110 16.82 -15.49 -5.75
CA LEU A 110 18.25 -15.42 -5.52
C LEU A 110 18.65 -16.31 -4.36
N SER A 111 19.76 -17.03 -4.50
CA SER A 111 20.37 -17.81 -3.43
C SER A 111 21.74 -17.25 -3.14
N LEU A 112 21.93 -16.75 -1.93
CA LEU A 112 23.19 -16.24 -1.40
C LEU A 112 23.80 -17.29 -0.49
N ASN A 113 25.05 -17.60 -0.69
CA ASN A 113 25.78 -18.56 0.13
C ASN A 113 26.96 -17.87 0.80
N GLU A 114 27.19 -18.20 2.07
CA GLU A 114 28.36 -17.74 2.83
C GLU A 114 29.67 -17.98 2.04
N GLY A 115 30.47 -16.93 1.88
CA GLY A 115 31.75 -16.98 1.16
C GLY A 115 31.65 -16.97 -0.38
N GLN A 116 30.42 -16.92 -0.96
CA GLN A 116 30.25 -16.89 -2.43
C GLN A 116 29.58 -15.62 -2.93
N SER A 117 28.63 -15.12 -2.18
CA SER A 117 27.88 -13.91 -2.51
C SER A 117 28.17 -12.83 -1.47
N GLU A 118 28.26 -11.59 -1.89
CA GLU A 118 28.49 -10.46 -1.01
C GLU A 118 27.29 -9.53 -1.03
N VAL A 119 26.93 -9.00 0.14
CA VAL A 119 25.87 -8.01 0.31
C VAL A 119 26.41 -6.84 1.12
N SER A 120 26.19 -5.64 0.62
CA SER A 120 26.56 -4.39 1.28
C SER A 120 25.41 -3.38 1.20
N ILE A 121 25.44 -2.39 2.09
CA ILE A 121 24.56 -1.24 1.96
C ILE A 121 24.96 -0.47 0.71
N PHE A 122 24.01 -0.14 -0.12
CA PHE A 122 24.23 0.68 -1.31
C PHE A 122 24.26 2.16 -0.90
N ASP A 123 25.35 2.85 -1.19
CA ASP A 123 25.60 4.26 -0.86
C ASP A 123 25.75 5.16 -2.11
N GLY A 124 25.41 4.64 -3.29
CA GLY A 124 25.50 5.39 -4.55
C GLY A 124 24.52 6.56 -4.64
N ASP A 125 24.81 7.54 -5.50
CA ASP A 125 24.05 8.78 -5.71
C ASP A 125 22.55 8.54 -6.01
N THR A 126 22.19 7.36 -6.52
CA THR A 126 20.82 6.98 -6.88
C THR A 126 20.03 6.35 -5.73
N ILE A 127 20.59 6.26 -4.52
CA ILE A 127 19.92 5.62 -3.37
C ILE A 127 18.53 6.19 -3.09
N GLY A 128 18.35 7.51 -3.26
CA GLY A 128 17.07 8.20 -3.04
C GLY A 128 15.91 7.70 -3.92
N MET A 129 16.21 7.06 -5.06
CA MET A 129 15.19 6.51 -5.95
C MET A 129 14.50 5.25 -5.38
N TYR A 130 15.14 4.56 -4.44
CA TYR A 130 14.62 3.31 -3.88
C TYR A 130 13.69 3.54 -2.68
N PHE A 131 13.87 4.60 -1.89
CA PHE A 131 13.06 4.82 -0.69
C PHE A 131 11.56 4.93 -0.94
N PRO A 132 11.06 5.60 -2.01
CA PRO A 132 9.63 5.63 -2.32
C PRO A 132 9.05 4.23 -2.59
N LEU A 133 9.86 3.28 -3.06
CA LEU A 133 9.42 1.92 -3.36
C LEU A 133 8.97 1.15 -2.11
N LEU A 134 9.46 1.54 -0.92
CA LEU A 134 9.02 0.95 0.35
C LEU A 134 7.53 1.19 0.63
N HIS A 135 6.98 2.27 0.07
CA HIS A 135 5.59 2.68 0.27
C HIS A 135 4.63 2.18 -0.82
N ILE A 136 5.12 1.43 -1.81
CA ILE A 136 4.27 0.88 -2.87
C ILE A 136 3.72 -0.48 -2.42
N PRO A 137 2.39 -0.68 -2.37
CA PRO A 137 1.79 -1.98 -2.10
C PRO A 137 2.29 -3.06 -3.05
N THR A 138 2.47 -4.27 -2.55
CA THR A 138 2.91 -5.41 -3.37
C THR A 138 1.80 -6.03 -4.22
N LYS A 139 0.53 -5.67 -3.93
CA LYS A 139 -0.65 -6.14 -4.63
C LYS A 139 -1.61 -4.98 -4.93
N PRO A 140 -2.39 -5.08 -6.01
CA PRO A 140 -3.35 -4.02 -6.39
C PRO A 140 -4.54 -3.97 -5.42
N GLY A 141 -5.15 -2.79 -5.26
CA GLY A 141 -6.29 -2.54 -4.37
C GLY A 141 -7.55 -3.34 -4.68
N ALA A 142 -7.70 -3.85 -5.90
CA ALA A 142 -8.86 -4.64 -6.32
C ALA A 142 -9.10 -5.93 -5.51
N GLY A 143 -8.08 -6.41 -4.78
CA GLY A 143 -8.16 -7.63 -3.95
C GLY A 143 -8.24 -7.38 -2.45
N TYR A 144 -8.39 -6.13 -2.01
CA TYR A 144 -8.43 -5.82 -0.58
C TYR A 144 -9.70 -6.35 0.08
N CYS A 145 -9.51 -7.07 1.19
CA CYS A 145 -10.57 -7.62 2.01
C CYS A 145 -10.92 -6.65 3.14
N GLY A 146 -12.19 -6.36 3.34
CA GLY A 146 -12.65 -5.54 4.46
C GLY A 146 -12.65 -6.30 5.79
N LEU A 147 -12.48 -5.58 6.90
CA LEU A 147 -12.51 -6.19 8.23
C LEU A 147 -13.86 -6.87 8.54
N SER A 148 -14.96 -6.41 7.95
CA SER A 148 -16.27 -7.06 8.05
C SER A 148 -16.28 -8.48 7.49
N GLU A 149 -15.50 -8.76 6.43
CA GLU A 149 -15.33 -10.11 5.87
C GLU A 149 -14.38 -10.94 6.72
N VAL A 150 -13.31 -10.32 7.26
CA VAL A 150 -12.39 -10.99 8.18
C VAL A 150 -13.14 -11.55 9.38
N VAL A 151 -14.10 -10.80 9.95
CA VAL A 151 -14.97 -11.26 11.05
C VAL A 151 -15.71 -12.54 10.65
N LYS A 152 -16.32 -12.56 9.46
CA LYS A 152 -17.04 -13.75 8.95
C LYS A 152 -16.11 -14.95 8.80
N PHE A 153 -14.89 -14.75 8.27
CA PHE A 153 -13.91 -15.83 8.15
C PHE A 153 -13.48 -16.38 9.53
N GLN A 154 -13.33 -15.51 10.54
CA GLN A 154 -13.01 -15.93 11.90
C GLN A 154 -14.14 -16.75 12.53
N GLU A 155 -15.40 -16.32 12.35
CA GLU A 155 -16.60 -17.05 12.82
C GLU A 155 -16.71 -18.43 12.17
N GLN A 156 -16.46 -18.53 10.87
CA GLN A 156 -16.46 -19.77 10.10
C GLN A 156 -15.23 -20.65 10.36
N LYS A 157 -14.23 -20.14 11.10
CA LYS A 157 -12.92 -20.79 11.31
C LYS A 157 -12.21 -21.15 10.00
N SER A 158 -12.39 -20.33 8.99
CA SER A 158 -11.74 -20.49 7.69
C SER A 158 -10.26 -20.16 7.81
N ASP A 159 -9.39 -21.02 7.26
CA ASP A 159 -7.94 -20.75 7.17
C ASP A 159 -7.64 -20.15 5.80
N VAL A 160 -7.65 -18.81 5.73
CA VAL A 160 -7.50 -18.06 4.48
C VAL A 160 -6.43 -16.99 4.60
N TYR A 161 -5.91 -16.57 3.46
CA TYR A 161 -5.01 -15.42 3.34
C TYR A 161 -5.77 -14.27 2.69
N VAL A 162 -5.63 -13.08 3.26
CA VAL A 162 -6.32 -11.87 2.82
C VAL A 162 -5.35 -10.71 2.70
N ASP A 163 -5.67 -9.78 1.81
CA ASP A 163 -4.95 -8.54 1.66
C ASP A 163 -5.76 -7.42 2.31
N LEU A 164 -5.15 -6.66 3.21
CA LEU A 164 -5.84 -5.68 4.04
C LEU A 164 -5.29 -4.29 3.82
N LEU A 165 -6.17 -3.29 3.84
CA LEU A 165 -5.80 -1.91 4.00
C LEU A 165 -6.53 -1.34 5.23
N VAL A 166 -5.77 -0.92 6.23
CA VAL A 166 -6.31 -0.61 7.56
C VAL A 166 -5.60 0.59 8.20
N VAL A 167 -6.26 1.22 9.16
CA VAL A 167 -5.67 2.27 9.99
C VAL A 167 -5.33 1.71 11.36
N VAL A 168 -4.19 2.10 11.89
CA VAL A 168 -3.77 1.78 13.25
C VAL A 168 -4.60 2.59 14.25
N LYS A 169 -5.36 1.90 15.11
CA LYS A 169 -6.08 2.52 16.22
C LYS A 169 -5.24 2.56 17.49
N SER A 170 -4.51 1.49 17.78
CA SER A 170 -3.55 1.45 18.88
C SER A 170 -2.49 0.38 18.68
N VAL A 171 -1.30 0.62 19.19
CA VAL A 171 -0.19 -0.34 19.20
C VAL A 171 -0.01 -0.83 20.64
N LYS A 172 -0.09 -2.14 20.85
CA LYS A 172 0.07 -2.74 22.18
C LYS A 172 1.56 -2.99 22.48
N PRO A 173 1.95 -3.10 23.74
CA PRO A 173 3.30 -3.52 24.11
C PRO A 173 3.65 -4.88 23.53
N VAL A 174 4.95 -5.11 23.27
CA VAL A 174 5.48 -6.41 22.86
C VAL A 174 5.27 -7.44 23.97
N LYS A 175 4.85 -8.63 23.60
CA LYS A 175 4.71 -9.77 24.53
C LYS A 175 5.55 -10.94 24.03
N THR A 176 6.16 -11.68 24.95
CA THR A 176 6.78 -12.96 24.64
C THR A 176 5.80 -14.08 24.90
N ILE A 177 5.62 -14.93 23.92
CA ILE A 177 4.75 -16.13 24.01
C ILE A 177 5.58 -17.38 23.80
N LYS A 178 5.19 -18.48 24.43
CA LYS A 178 5.76 -19.82 24.19
C LYS A 178 4.87 -20.57 23.22
N THR A 179 5.46 -21.04 22.13
CA THR A 179 4.77 -21.92 21.19
C THR A 179 4.54 -23.30 21.81
N LYS A 180 3.67 -24.12 21.21
CA LYS A 180 3.47 -25.52 21.63
C LYS A 180 4.76 -26.37 21.60
N ALA A 181 5.73 -25.96 20.78
CA ALA A 181 7.05 -26.59 20.69
C ALA A 181 8.07 -26.06 21.73
N GLY A 182 7.64 -25.16 22.65
CA GLY A 182 8.49 -24.59 23.67
C GLY A 182 9.36 -23.41 23.20
N VAL A 183 9.25 -23.01 21.94
CA VAL A 183 10.02 -21.88 21.37
C VAL A 183 9.40 -20.56 21.83
N GLU A 184 10.23 -19.66 22.35
CA GLU A 184 9.80 -18.30 22.70
C GLU A 184 9.76 -17.43 21.43
N MET A 185 8.68 -16.67 21.27
CA MET A 185 8.48 -15.75 20.17
C MET A 185 7.94 -14.43 20.69
N SER A 186 8.45 -13.33 20.14
CA SER A 186 7.89 -12.01 20.36
C SER A 186 6.65 -11.83 19.48
N VAL A 187 5.61 -11.20 20.05
CA VAL A 187 4.41 -10.80 19.34
C VAL A 187 4.03 -9.38 19.71
N ARG A 188 3.64 -8.60 18.73
CA ARG A 188 3.03 -7.29 18.93
C ARG A 188 1.63 -7.28 18.36
N SER A 189 0.65 -7.01 19.18
CA SER A 189 -0.73 -6.87 18.77
C SER A 189 -1.02 -5.40 18.44
N VAL A 190 -1.62 -5.17 17.29
CA VAL A 190 -2.02 -3.85 16.80
C VAL A 190 -3.53 -3.85 16.62
N GLU A 191 -4.22 -2.90 17.24
CA GLU A 191 -5.63 -2.69 17.03
C GLU A 191 -5.82 -1.89 15.75
N ILE A 192 -6.60 -2.42 14.82
CA ILE A 192 -6.80 -1.88 13.49
C ILE A 192 -8.28 -1.65 13.21
N ILE A 193 -8.54 -0.68 12.37
CA ILE A 193 -9.88 -0.33 11.87
C ILE A 193 -9.86 -0.13 10.37
N ASP A 194 -11.03 -0.24 9.77
CA ASP A 194 -11.30 0.20 8.41
C ASP A 194 -12.67 0.89 8.34
N ASN A 195 -13.19 1.08 7.15
CA ASN A 195 -14.50 1.67 6.92
C ASN A 195 -15.62 0.66 6.63
N THR A 196 -15.35 -0.64 6.77
CA THR A 196 -16.34 -1.71 6.50
C THR A 196 -17.08 -2.17 7.75
N THR A 197 -16.55 -1.89 8.94
CA THR A 197 -17.14 -2.25 10.21
C THR A 197 -16.78 -1.23 11.30
N PRO A 198 -17.70 -0.89 12.21
CA PRO A 198 -17.38 -0.05 13.37
C PRO A 198 -16.50 -0.77 14.41
N ALA A 199 -16.41 -2.10 14.34
CA ALA A 199 -15.60 -2.90 15.24
C ALA A 199 -14.14 -2.87 14.86
N SER A 200 -13.25 -2.66 15.84
CA SER A 200 -11.80 -2.85 15.64
C SER A 200 -11.40 -4.31 15.78
N LEU A 201 -10.40 -4.74 15.01
CA LEU A 201 -9.80 -6.07 15.11
C LEU A 201 -8.36 -5.98 15.60
N ILE A 202 -7.85 -7.11 16.05
CA ILE A 202 -6.46 -7.25 16.46
C ILE A 202 -5.68 -7.96 15.37
N LEU A 203 -4.62 -7.32 14.87
CA LEU A 203 -3.60 -7.89 14.02
C LEU A 203 -2.39 -8.27 14.88
N ASP A 204 -2.06 -9.56 14.94
CA ASP A 204 -0.87 -10.05 15.64
C ASP A 204 0.32 -10.09 14.67
N ILE A 205 1.42 -9.43 15.02
CA ILE A 205 2.64 -9.30 14.24
C ILE A 205 3.75 -10.10 14.91
N PHE A 206 4.42 -10.98 14.14
CA PHE A 206 5.46 -11.88 14.65
C PHE A 206 6.86 -11.59 14.10
N ASP A 207 6.96 -10.82 13.02
CA ASP A 207 8.23 -10.42 12.46
C ASP A 207 8.89 -9.34 13.32
N ILE A 208 10.13 -9.58 13.76
CA ILE A 208 10.86 -8.72 14.71
C ILE A 208 11.10 -7.34 14.14
N ASP A 209 11.48 -7.23 12.87
CA ASP A 209 11.69 -5.94 12.22
C ASP A 209 10.41 -5.10 12.20
N THR A 210 9.28 -5.70 11.86
CA THR A 210 7.99 -5.04 11.85
C THR A 210 7.53 -4.68 13.27
N ILE A 211 7.79 -5.55 14.26
CA ILE A 211 7.52 -5.29 15.67
C ILE A 211 8.25 -4.02 16.13
N GLN A 212 9.53 -3.86 15.79
CA GLN A 212 10.33 -2.69 16.13
C GLN A 212 9.83 -1.44 15.39
N ARG A 213 9.61 -1.52 14.08
CA ARG A 213 9.09 -0.39 13.28
C ARG A 213 7.71 0.08 13.75
N ALA A 214 6.90 -0.83 14.28
CA ALA A 214 5.57 -0.49 14.81
C ALA A 214 5.62 0.46 16.03
N GLU A 215 6.76 0.68 16.65
CA GLU A 215 6.94 1.69 17.73
C GLU A 215 6.74 3.12 17.22
N ALA A 216 7.07 3.36 15.95
CA ALA A 216 6.90 4.65 15.32
C ALA A 216 5.48 4.88 14.76
N TRP A 217 4.61 3.87 14.78
CA TRP A 217 3.26 4.03 14.24
C TRP A 217 2.38 4.86 15.15
N ARG A 218 1.67 5.79 14.54
CA ARG A 218 0.78 6.72 15.23
C ARG A 218 -0.67 6.28 15.10
N ALA A 219 -1.37 6.25 16.22
CA ALA A 219 -2.80 5.98 16.26
C ALA A 219 -3.55 6.99 15.39
N TRP A 220 -4.52 6.49 14.58
CA TRP A 220 -5.39 7.25 13.68
C TRP A 220 -4.69 7.94 12.50
N GLU A 221 -3.36 7.85 12.40
CA GLU A 221 -2.56 8.44 11.32
C GLU A 221 -1.87 7.39 10.44
N SER A 222 -1.40 6.31 11.05
CA SER A 222 -0.68 5.26 10.33
C SER A 222 -1.64 4.36 9.58
N VAL A 223 -1.50 4.32 8.25
CA VAL A 223 -2.18 3.37 7.36
C VAL A 223 -1.25 2.22 7.04
N LEU A 224 -1.76 1.00 7.09
CA LEU A 224 -1.03 -0.21 6.77
C LEU A 224 -1.71 -0.94 5.61
N PHE A 225 -0.93 -1.32 4.63
CA PHE A 225 -1.29 -2.38 3.70
C PHE A 225 -0.59 -3.67 4.15
N VAL A 226 -1.35 -4.74 4.28
CA VAL A 226 -0.83 -6.06 4.69
C VAL A 226 -1.22 -7.07 3.63
N ALA A 227 -0.26 -7.48 2.81
CA ALA A 227 -0.45 -8.57 1.86
C ALA A 227 -0.38 -9.93 2.57
N ASP A 228 -1.22 -10.87 2.19
CA ASP A 228 -1.26 -12.24 2.69
C ASP A 228 -1.31 -12.33 4.23
N ALA A 229 -2.13 -11.49 4.89
CA ALA A 229 -2.45 -11.69 6.30
C ALA A 229 -3.24 -13.00 6.47
N ARG A 230 -2.85 -13.82 7.42
CA ARG A 230 -3.54 -15.10 7.69
C ARG A 230 -4.70 -14.87 8.64
N VAL A 231 -5.88 -15.30 8.22
CA VAL A 231 -7.09 -15.36 9.04
C VAL A 231 -7.38 -16.82 9.37
N TRP A 232 -7.52 -17.11 10.63
CA TRP A 232 -8.07 -18.38 11.12
C TRP A 232 -8.91 -18.09 12.36
N ARG A 233 -8.41 -18.32 13.55
CA ARG A 233 -9.05 -17.86 14.79
C ARG A 233 -8.66 -16.44 15.15
N ARG A 234 -7.51 -16.00 14.65
CA ARG A 234 -6.93 -14.68 14.80
C ARG A 234 -6.48 -14.17 13.45
N LEU A 235 -6.40 -12.87 13.34
CA LEU A 235 -5.78 -12.21 12.21
C LEU A 235 -4.30 -11.98 12.55
N GLN A 236 -3.40 -12.45 11.69
CA GLN A 236 -1.96 -12.41 11.99
C GLN A 236 -1.11 -12.30 10.73
N THR A 237 0.09 -11.75 10.89
CA THR A 237 1.13 -11.84 9.86
C THR A 237 1.77 -13.23 9.87
N CYS A 238 2.33 -13.63 8.74
CA CYS A 238 3.05 -14.90 8.58
C CYS A 238 4.24 -14.72 7.63
N ALA A 239 4.98 -15.78 7.35
CA ALA A 239 6.17 -15.73 6.49
C ALA A 239 5.87 -15.27 5.04
N ARG A 240 4.61 -15.31 4.59
CA ARG A 240 4.17 -14.78 3.29
C ARG A 240 3.83 -13.29 3.34
N SER A 241 3.54 -12.77 4.52
CA SER A 241 3.02 -11.42 4.64
C SER A 241 4.08 -10.38 4.30
N VAL A 242 3.66 -9.36 3.56
CA VAL A 242 4.42 -8.14 3.33
C VAL A 242 3.62 -6.97 3.88
N LEU A 243 4.23 -6.19 4.77
CA LEU A 243 3.58 -5.06 5.39
C LEU A 243 4.18 -3.77 4.85
N THR A 244 3.33 -2.95 4.23
CA THR A 244 3.68 -1.61 3.73
C THR A 244 3.08 -0.56 4.67
N HIS A 245 3.92 0.23 5.33
CA HIS A 245 3.49 1.35 6.15
C HIS A 245 3.33 2.62 5.30
N GLN A 246 2.26 3.36 5.51
CA GLN A 246 1.92 4.56 4.75
C GLN A 246 1.92 4.30 3.23
N PRO A 247 1.11 3.35 2.74
CA PRO A 247 1.12 2.99 1.32
C PRO A 247 0.74 4.17 0.43
N HIS A 248 1.50 4.32 -0.67
CA HIS A 248 1.19 5.26 -1.73
C HIS A 248 0.14 4.64 -2.66
N ALA A 249 -1.11 4.71 -2.25
CA ALA A 249 -2.26 4.20 -2.99
C ALA A 249 -3.46 5.12 -2.78
N PRO A 250 -4.32 5.31 -3.81
CA PRO A 250 -5.52 6.14 -3.70
C PRO A 250 -6.44 5.67 -2.58
N GLU A 251 -6.55 4.36 -2.41
CA GLU A 251 -7.36 3.71 -1.39
C GLU A 251 -6.88 4.07 0.03
N ALA A 252 -5.57 4.18 0.22
CA ALA A 252 -4.98 4.58 1.51
C ALA A 252 -5.33 6.02 1.86
N GLU A 253 -5.31 6.92 0.88
CA GLU A 253 -5.69 8.32 1.09
C GLU A 253 -7.16 8.44 1.45
N ALA A 254 -8.02 7.69 0.77
CA ALA A 254 -9.42 7.63 1.10
C ALA A 254 -9.70 7.14 2.52
N LEU A 255 -9.00 6.08 2.93
CA LEU A 255 -9.15 5.54 4.27
C LEU A 255 -8.69 6.55 5.33
N ARG A 256 -7.62 7.31 5.06
CA ARG A 256 -7.20 8.43 5.94
C ARG A 256 -8.27 9.50 6.07
N LEU A 257 -8.88 9.90 4.95
CA LEU A 257 -9.96 10.89 4.95
C LEU A 257 -11.18 10.39 5.72
N HIS A 258 -11.57 9.12 5.52
CA HIS A 258 -12.65 8.50 6.28
C HIS A 258 -12.43 8.60 7.79
N VAL A 259 -11.24 8.23 8.26
CA VAL A 259 -10.91 8.25 9.69
C VAL A 259 -10.88 9.68 10.25
N ARG A 260 -10.33 10.65 9.49
CA ARG A 260 -10.30 12.05 9.91
C ARG A 260 -11.68 12.69 10.03
N ASN A 261 -12.62 12.28 9.18
CA ASN A 261 -13.98 12.81 9.14
C ASN A 261 -14.95 12.08 10.08
N GLY A 262 -14.46 11.33 11.05
CA GLY A 262 -15.30 10.67 12.07
C GLY A 262 -16.13 9.51 11.53
N GLY A 263 -15.80 8.94 10.38
CA GLY A 263 -16.43 7.73 9.86
C GLY A 263 -17.68 7.93 8.99
N GLU A 264 -18.06 9.16 8.64
CA GLU A 264 -19.22 9.42 7.77
C GLU A 264 -18.93 9.31 6.27
N ALA A 265 -17.69 9.01 5.89
CA ALA A 265 -17.33 8.91 4.49
C ALA A 265 -17.70 7.57 3.85
N ALA A 266 -17.66 7.56 2.55
CA ALA A 266 -17.95 6.47 1.63
C ALA A 266 -17.52 5.08 2.14
N THR A 267 -18.41 4.12 2.03
CA THR A 267 -18.12 2.72 2.38
C THR A 267 -17.02 2.14 1.53
N TRP A 268 -16.18 1.29 2.11
CA TRP A 268 -15.08 0.58 1.42
C TRP A 268 -15.52 -0.15 0.14
N ALA A 269 -16.77 -0.58 0.08
CA ALA A 269 -17.33 -1.16 -1.13
C ALA A 269 -17.21 -0.23 -2.37
N ALA A 270 -17.08 1.10 -2.14
CA ALA A 270 -16.77 2.06 -3.21
C ALA A 270 -15.32 1.97 -3.73
N TRP A 271 -14.43 1.30 -2.99
CA TRP A 271 -12.99 1.34 -3.22
C TRP A 271 -12.39 -0.02 -3.55
N SER A 272 -13.06 -1.10 -3.14
CA SER A 272 -12.50 -2.45 -3.19
C SER A 272 -12.57 -3.16 -4.54
N GLY A 273 -13.03 -2.51 -5.58
CA GLY A 273 -13.33 -3.24 -6.82
C GLY A 273 -12.55 -2.85 -8.06
N GLU A 274 -12.17 -1.59 -8.21
CA GLU A 274 -11.62 -1.14 -9.49
C GLU A 274 -10.52 -0.08 -9.28
N ARG A 275 -9.41 -0.20 -10.02
CA ARG A 275 -8.59 0.97 -10.32
C ARG A 275 -9.55 2.06 -10.77
N ALA A 276 -9.35 3.33 -10.32
CA ALA A 276 -10.13 4.44 -10.83
C ALA A 276 -10.06 4.40 -12.36
N CYS A 277 -11.02 3.74 -12.97
CA CYS A 277 -11.10 3.61 -14.42
C CYS A 277 -11.54 4.95 -14.96
N ALA A 278 -10.92 5.41 -16.04
CA ALA A 278 -11.42 6.57 -16.76
C ALA A 278 -12.88 6.29 -17.15
N ALA A 279 -13.78 7.17 -16.74
CA ALA A 279 -15.22 7.00 -16.99
C ALA A 279 -15.84 8.33 -17.44
N SER A 280 -16.77 8.26 -18.37
CA SER A 280 -17.59 9.40 -18.78
C SER A 280 -18.70 9.66 -17.74
N VAL A 281 -19.30 10.85 -17.81
CA VAL A 281 -20.42 11.24 -16.96
C VAL A 281 -21.58 10.25 -17.06
N SER A 282 -21.95 9.80 -18.28
CA SER A 282 -23.03 8.83 -18.46
C SER A 282 -22.70 7.48 -17.81
N GLN A 283 -21.47 6.98 -17.94
CA GLN A 283 -21.04 5.74 -17.31
C GLN A 283 -21.12 5.82 -15.78
N ILE A 284 -20.72 6.98 -15.22
CA ILE A 284 -20.82 7.22 -13.78
C ILE A 284 -22.29 7.24 -13.34
N GLN A 285 -23.18 7.91 -14.11
CA GLN A 285 -24.60 7.98 -13.82
C GLN A 285 -25.29 6.61 -13.87
N ASP A 286 -24.96 5.79 -14.86
CA ASP A 286 -25.55 4.45 -15.00
C ASP A 286 -25.10 3.52 -13.86
N ARG A 287 -23.85 3.59 -13.45
CA ARG A 287 -23.37 2.85 -12.28
C ARG A 287 -23.99 3.39 -10.97
N LEU A 288 -24.26 4.68 -10.88
CA LEU A 288 -24.94 5.28 -9.74
C LEU A 288 -26.37 4.69 -9.58
N LYS A 289 -27.07 4.46 -10.70
CA LYS A 289 -28.38 3.81 -10.74
C LYS A 289 -28.31 2.33 -10.32
N SER A 290 -27.21 1.65 -10.61
CA SER A 290 -27.02 0.24 -10.23
C SER A 290 -26.89 0.01 -8.73
N GLY A 291 -26.66 1.06 -7.94
CA GLY A 291 -26.50 0.97 -6.49
C GLY A 291 -25.15 0.39 -6.03
N VAL A 292 -24.25 0.07 -6.96
CA VAL A 292 -22.92 -0.51 -6.65
C VAL A 292 -21.92 0.61 -6.48
N PRO A 293 -21.24 0.70 -5.32
CA PRO A 293 -20.16 1.67 -5.10
C PRO A 293 -18.95 1.41 -5.99
N PHE A 294 -18.30 2.47 -6.49
CA PHE A 294 -17.08 2.37 -7.30
C PHE A 294 -16.26 3.68 -7.29
N CYS A 295 -15.05 3.62 -7.82
CA CYS A 295 -14.19 4.78 -8.06
C CYS A 295 -13.98 5.02 -9.55
N ALA A 296 -14.07 6.29 -9.96
CA ALA A 296 -13.83 6.71 -11.32
C ALA A 296 -12.80 7.82 -11.40
N ALA A 297 -12.02 7.83 -12.48
CA ALA A 297 -11.26 8.98 -12.93
C ALA A 297 -12.10 9.72 -13.98
N LEU A 298 -12.61 10.89 -13.62
CA LEU A 298 -13.45 11.74 -14.44
C LEU A 298 -12.58 12.81 -15.12
N HIS A 299 -12.70 12.94 -16.44
CA HIS A 299 -12.17 14.05 -17.21
C HIS A 299 -13.33 14.84 -17.80
N ALA A 300 -13.63 15.99 -17.19
CA ALA A 300 -14.79 16.78 -17.57
C ALA A 300 -14.56 18.26 -17.29
N LEU A 301 -15.38 19.12 -17.90
CA LEU A 301 -15.41 20.55 -17.59
C LEU A 301 -16.05 20.76 -16.21
N LEU A 302 -15.44 21.58 -15.37
CA LEU A 302 -16.07 22.04 -14.13
C LEU A 302 -17.02 23.20 -14.50
N THR A 303 -18.31 22.92 -14.56
CA THR A 303 -19.33 23.89 -15.00
C THR A 303 -19.93 24.71 -13.85
N HIS A 304 -19.80 24.23 -12.62
CA HIS A 304 -20.29 24.96 -11.45
C HIS A 304 -19.45 24.64 -10.21
N VAL A 305 -19.05 25.68 -9.50
CA VAL A 305 -18.51 25.65 -8.15
C VAL A 305 -18.87 26.96 -7.48
N ASP A 306 -19.42 26.91 -6.27
CA ASP A 306 -19.82 28.10 -5.51
C ASP A 306 -18.97 28.23 -4.25
N LEU A 307 -17.94 29.12 -4.34
CA LEU A 307 -17.06 29.42 -3.20
C LEU A 307 -17.73 30.32 -2.16
N GLU A 308 -18.85 30.99 -2.48
CA GLU A 308 -19.59 31.81 -1.54
C GLU A 308 -20.31 30.95 -0.47
N GLU A 309 -20.59 29.66 -0.77
CA GLU A 309 -21.11 28.73 0.22
C GLU A 309 -20.17 28.62 1.44
N ILE A 310 -18.85 28.83 1.26
CA ILE A 310 -17.85 28.80 2.36
C ILE A 310 -18.08 29.93 3.35
N VAL A 311 -18.53 31.08 2.87
CA VAL A 311 -18.69 32.32 3.67
C VAL A 311 -20.08 32.39 4.30
N THR A 312 -21.11 31.94 3.58
CA THR A 312 -22.51 32.06 3.99
C THR A 312 -22.94 31.03 5.01
N THR A 313 -22.16 29.96 5.19
CA THR A 313 -22.51 28.89 6.14
C THR A 313 -21.84 29.16 7.49
N ASP A 314 -22.65 29.54 8.49
CA ASP A 314 -22.20 29.74 9.87
C ASP A 314 -21.71 28.40 10.47
N GLY A 315 -20.43 28.15 10.40
CA GLY A 315 -19.71 27.29 11.33
C GLY A 315 -19.28 25.90 10.90
N LYS A 316 -19.83 25.20 9.91
CA LYS A 316 -19.29 23.88 9.47
C LYS A 316 -19.74 23.50 8.06
N LEU A 317 -19.21 24.18 7.09
CA LEU A 317 -19.32 23.66 5.73
C LEU A 317 -18.31 22.53 5.56
N GLU A 318 -18.77 21.30 5.36
CA GLU A 318 -17.92 20.13 5.16
C GLU A 318 -17.67 19.85 3.67
N GLU A 319 -18.62 20.25 2.80
CA GLU A 319 -18.59 19.94 1.36
C GLU A 319 -19.27 21.05 0.53
N LEU A 320 -18.64 21.41 -0.58
CA LEU A 320 -19.21 22.29 -1.61
C LEU A 320 -19.99 21.49 -2.65
N ARG A 321 -20.96 22.14 -3.27
CA ARG A 321 -21.65 21.59 -4.45
C ARG A 321 -20.87 21.95 -5.71
N VAL A 322 -20.56 20.94 -6.52
CA VAL A 322 -19.89 21.11 -7.81
C VAL A 322 -20.65 20.40 -8.91
N ARG A 323 -20.50 20.88 -10.14
CA ARG A 323 -21.06 20.24 -11.31
C ARG A 323 -19.99 20.09 -12.38
N PHE A 324 -19.91 18.89 -12.91
CA PHE A 324 -19.06 18.57 -14.04
C PHE A 324 -19.90 18.26 -15.27
N ALA A 325 -19.38 18.54 -16.46
CA ALA A 325 -20.01 18.18 -17.72
C ALA A 325 -18.98 17.65 -18.70
N ASP A 326 -19.36 16.63 -19.44
CA ASP A 326 -18.67 16.17 -20.64
C ASP A 326 -19.70 16.04 -21.80
N HIS A 327 -19.26 15.53 -22.95
CA HIS A 327 -20.14 15.33 -24.10
C HIS A 327 -21.26 14.27 -23.85
N THR A 328 -21.23 13.54 -22.74
CA THR A 328 -22.22 12.51 -22.38
C THR A 328 -23.26 12.99 -21.38
N GLY A 329 -23.04 14.13 -20.72
CA GLY A 329 -24.00 14.69 -19.78
C GLY A 329 -23.41 15.57 -18.69
N GLU A 330 -24.23 15.85 -17.67
CA GLU A 330 -23.84 16.62 -16.47
C GLU A 330 -23.90 15.77 -15.21
N LEU A 331 -22.98 16.03 -14.28
CA LEU A 331 -22.83 15.28 -13.04
C LEU A 331 -22.73 16.23 -11.85
N ASN A 332 -23.63 16.11 -10.88
CA ASN A 332 -23.54 16.83 -9.61
C ASN A 332 -22.76 15.99 -8.60
N ALA A 333 -21.80 16.61 -7.92
CA ALA A 333 -20.96 15.97 -6.93
C ALA A 333 -20.76 16.86 -5.71
N ARG A 334 -20.21 16.26 -4.64
CA ARG A 334 -19.78 16.95 -3.43
C ARG A 334 -18.27 17.07 -3.44
N LEU A 335 -17.76 18.28 -3.21
CA LEU A 335 -16.35 18.60 -3.11
C LEU A 335 -16.02 18.90 -1.65
N PRO A 336 -15.34 17.99 -0.93
CA PRO A 336 -14.93 18.22 0.45
C PRO A 336 -14.06 19.46 0.57
N VAL A 337 -14.22 20.20 1.65
CA VAL A 337 -13.50 21.46 1.90
C VAL A 337 -12.01 21.26 1.80
N LYS A 338 -11.47 20.17 2.33
CA LYS A 338 -10.04 19.87 2.22
C LYS A 338 -9.55 19.69 0.78
N VAL A 339 -10.34 19.02 -0.06
CA VAL A 339 -10.04 18.87 -1.49
C VAL A 339 -10.11 20.23 -2.20
N THR A 340 -11.00 21.12 -1.73
CA THR A 340 -11.08 22.50 -2.18
C THR A 340 -9.79 23.26 -1.86
N GLU A 341 -9.30 23.18 -0.62
CA GLU A 341 -8.04 23.78 -0.19
C GLU A 341 -6.86 23.28 -1.02
N ASP A 342 -6.75 21.96 -1.21
CA ASP A 342 -5.69 21.34 -1.99
C ASP A 342 -5.74 21.76 -3.49
N ALA A 343 -6.95 21.86 -4.06
CA ALA A 343 -7.15 22.19 -5.47
C ALA A 343 -6.91 23.65 -5.78
N PHE A 344 -7.42 24.55 -4.93
CA PHE A 344 -7.34 25.99 -5.14
C PHE A 344 -6.11 26.64 -4.51
N GLY A 345 -5.43 25.96 -3.58
CA GLY A 345 -4.20 26.43 -2.93
C GLY A 345 -4.41 27.44 -1.80
N TYR A 346 -5.62 27.55 -1.26
CA TYR A 346 -5.98 28.47 -0.18
C TYR A 346 -6.74 27.75 0.92
N SER A 347 -6.44 28.07 2.19
CA SER A 347 -7.21 27.54 3.31
C SER A 347 -8.61 28.18 3.39
N VAL A 348 -9.53 27.52 4.09
CA VAL A 348 -10.90 28.04 4.32
C VAL A 348 -10.86 29.43 4.98
N GLU A 349 -9.97 29.62 5.95
CA GLU A 349 -9.79 30.91 6.64
C GLU A 349 -9.34 31.99 5.65
N GLN A 350 -8.42 31.68 4.74
CA GLN A 350 -7.98 32.60 3.71
C GLN A 350 -9.11 32.92 2.74
N LEU A 351 -9.86 31.90 2.29
CA LEU A 351 -11.02 32.12 1.40
C LEU A 351 -12.10 32.97 2.06
N LYS A 352 -12.37 32.80 3.37
CA LYS A 352 -13.30 33.63 4.14
C LYS A 352 -12.85 35.08 4.28
N ALA A 353 -11.55 35.32 4.37
CA ALA A 353 -10.97 36.66 4.51
C ALA A 353 -10.91 37.44 3.20
N MET A 354 -11.04 36.78 2.04
CA MET A 354 -10.96 37.39 0.71
C MET A 354 -12.26 38.12 0.36
N SER A 355 -12.13 39.11 -0.53
CA SER A 355 -13.29 39.79 -1.13
C SER A 355 -14.03 38.87 -2.13
N VAL A 356 -15.24 39.29 -2.50
CA VAL A 356 -16.06 38.54 -3.49
C VAL A 356 -15.33 38.47 -4.84
N GLU A 357 -14.65 39.57 -5.20
CA GLU A 357 -13.89 39.68 -6.45
C GLU A 357 -12.69 38.71 -6.46
N GLU A 358 -11.96 38.61 -5.35
CA GLU A 358 -10.81 37.72 -5.22
C GLU A 358 -11.26 36.21 -5.26
N ARG A 359 -12.31 35.87 -4.56
CA ARG A 359 -12.91 34.50 -4.65
C ARG A 359 -13.45 34.22 -6.05
N GLY A 360 -14.03 35.25 -6.71
CA GLY A 360 -14.45 35.17 -8.10
C GLY A 360 -13.29 34.84 -9.04
N ALA A 361 -12.16 35.51 -8.86
CA ALA A 361 -10.94 35.27 -9.67
C ALA A 361 -10.43 33.83 -9.48
N ILE A 362 -10.37 33.33 -8.24
CA ILE A 362 -9.99 31.95 -7.92
C ILE A 362 -10.96 30.95 -8.57
N ARG A 363 -12.26 31.19 -8.45
CA ARG A 363 -13.31 30.37 -9.08
C ARG A 363 -13.08 30.25 -10.59
N TRP A 364 -12.79 31.36 -11.27
CA TRP A 364 -12.55 31.39 -12.71
C TRP A 364 -11.29 30.64 -13.15
N MET A 365 -10.36 30.35 -12.25
CA MET A 365 -9.21 29.49 -12.57
C MET A 365 -9.61 28.06 -12.93
N PHE A 366 -10.74 27.57 -12.43
CA PHE A 366 -11.21 26.20 -12.65
C PHE A 366 -12.52 26.14 -13.44
N LEU A 367 -13.34 27.18 -13.39
CA LEU A 367 -14.64 27.21 -14.04
C LEU A 367 -14.47 27.17 -15.57
N LEU A 368 -15.17 26.23 -16.21
CA LEU A 368 -15.10 25.92 -17.63
C LEU A 368 -13.75 25.41 -18.12
N GLU A 369 -12.89 25.03 -17.19
CA GLU A 369 -11.64 24.34 -17.50
C GLU A 369 -11.81 22.83 -17.49
N GLN A 370 -11.05 22.14 -18.33
CA GLN A 370 -10.97 20.69 -18.31
C GLN A 370 -10.26 20.27 -17.01
N CYS A 371 -10.97 19.51 -16.19
CA CYS A 371 -10.48 19.03 -14.91
C CYS A 371 -10.31 17.50 -14.92
N SER A 372 -9.31 17.05 -14.21
CA SER A 372 -9.13 15.65 -13.83
C SER A 372 -9.55 15.50 -12.38
N ALA A 373 -10.60 14.73 -12.13
CA ALA A 373 -11.14 14.47 -10.81
C ALA A 373 -11.19 12.97 -10.54
N LYS A 374 -10.77 12.54 -9.36
CA LYS A 374 -11.11 11.21 -8.85
C LYS A 374 -12.42 11.31 -8.09
N VAL A 375 -13.36 10.45 -8.41
CA VAL A 375 -14.72 10.47 -7.89
C VAL A 375 -15.02 9.17 -7.18
N ALA A 376 -15.42 9.24 -5.91
CA ALA A 376 -16.03 8.14 -5.20
C ALA A 376 -17.54 8.17 -5.39
N VAL A 377 -18.09 7.10 -5.91
CA VAL A 377 -19.52 6.91 -6.09
C VAL A 377 -20.03 5.98 -5.02
N THR A 378 -20.80 6.54 -4.08
CA THR A 378 -21.47 5.82 -3.00
C THR A 378 -22.95 6.15 -3.07
N PRO A 379 -23.75 5.39 -3.84
CA PRO A 379 -25.16 5.76 -4.03
C PRO A 379 -25.89 6.02 -2.71
N PRO A 380 -26.61 7.13 -2.58
CA PRO A 380 -26.91 8.12 -3.63
C PRO A 380 -25.93 9.28 -3.74
N ARG A 381 -24.75 9.23 -3.11
CA ARG A 381 -23.78 10.34 -3.04
C ARG A 381 -22.62 10.15 -4.03
N LEU A 382 -22.10 11.28 -4.49
CA LEU A 382 -20.92 11.43 -5.31
C LEU A 382 -19.97 12.41 -4.61
N VAL A 383 -18.78 11.93 -4.27
CA VAL A 383 -17.77 12.71 -3.54
C VAL A 383 -16.50 12.82 -4.37
N ILE A 384 -15.99 14.03 -4.53
CA ILE A 384 -14.71 14.29 -5.20
C ILE A 384 -13.58 14.06 -4.21
N LEU A 385 -12.62 13.24 -4.60
CA LEU A 385 -11.49 12.87 -3.77
C LEU A 385 -10.24 13.66 -4.09
N THR A 386 -10.07 13.99 -5.37
CA THR A 386 -9.03 14.88 -5.87
C THR A 386 -9.57 15.68 -7.02
N LEU A 387 -9.15 16.93 -7.13
CA LEU A 387 -9.49 17.82 -8.23
C LEU A 387 -8.23 18.58 -8.66
N ARG A 388 -7.95 18.57 -9.96
CA ARG A 388 -6.89 19.38 -10.56
C ARG A 388 -7.24 19.71 -12.01
N LYS A 389 -6.56 20.68 -12.59
CA LYS A 389 -6.64 20.88 -14.03
C LYS A 389 -6.12 19.66 -14.77
N ALA A 390 -6.77 19.30 -15.87
CA ALA A 390 -6.34 18.19 -16.71
C ALA A 390 -4.98 18.47 -17.36
N SER A 391 -4.20 17.42 -17.52
CA SER A 391 -2.93 17.42 -18.23
C SER A 391 -3.08 16.64 -19.55
N PRO A 392 -2.33 16.97 -20.61
CA PRO A 392 -2.31 16.17 -21.82
C PRO A 392 -1.91 14.70 -21.63
N ALA A 393 -1.23 14.40 -20.50
CA ALA A 393 -0.83 13.05 -20.15
C ALA A 393 -1.93 12.24 -19.42
N ASP A 394 -3.06 12.87 -19.08
CA ASP A 394 -4.15 12.18 -18.38
C ASP A 394 -4.85 11.19 -19.33
N PRO A 395 -5.20 9.98 -18.84
CA PRO A 395 -5.90 9.00 -19.65
C PRO A 395 -7.30 9.51 -20.02
N ILE A 396 -7.61 9.52 -21.28
CA ILE A 396 -8.94 9.86 -21.80
C ILE A 396 -9.81 8.59 -21.74
N PRO A 397 -11.08 8.65 -21.30
CA PRO A 397 -11.98 7.52 -21.36
C PRO A 397 -12.08 7.00 -22.80
N LEU A 398 -11.81 5.73 -23.00
CA LEU A 398 -12.10 5.06 -24.28
C LEU A 398 -13.60 4.76 -24.30
N TYR A 399 -14.28 5.22 -25.34
CA TYR A 399 -15.73 5.08 -25.57
C TYR A 399 -16.06 3.76 -26.25
#